data_3af7fbba6236583b836769700ca5601d
#
_entry.id   3af7fbba6236583b836769700ca5601d
#
_cell.length_a   1.000
_cell.length_b   1.000
_cell.length_c   1.000
_cell.angle_alpha   90.00
_cell.angle_beta   90.00
_cell.angle_gamma   90.00
#
_symmetry.space_group_name_H-M   'P 1'
#
loop_
_entity.id
_entity.type
_entity.pdbx_description
1 polymer ?
#
loop_
_entity_poly.entity_id
_entity_poly.type
_entity_poly.pdbx_seq_one_letter_code
_entity_poly.pdbx_strand_id
1 'polypeptide(L)'
;DVYKRQVFNDARLLDKPLLNNCMNTKNVLVFHNSHIDGDHIKSSYKIALENSDKVAQYLLLTHMQKDDIQHAYGISDEKISIVPHFIKSYGQQDTHDKEDRFVFIGRLGKQKQVDHLIKSYNQFLKYGHQTKLAIYGADEQNQKQVILDLVKEYQIEDKVDLNDFTKHPLEEFKKSKASLLTSEYEGFGLTVMESIEVGCPVIAYDVRYGPGEIIEHGENGYLVEPDNIEAFAAYMDKIIKNPLTKVETKNALKYEQAKNNYQKLFERVK
;
A
#
# COMPACT_ATOMS: atom_id res chain seq x y z
N ASP A 1 -22.68 -27.83 -21.77
CA ASP A 1 -21.74 -27.90 -20.65
C ASP A 1 -21.55 -26.53 -20.06
N VAL A 2 -22.10 -26.35 -18.87
CA VAL A 2 -21.91 -25.10 -18.12
C VAL A 2 -20.50 -25.18 -17.51
N TYR A 3 -19.54 -24.52 -18.10
CA TYR A 3 -18.21 -24.35 -17.50
C TYR A 3 -18.37 -23.62 -16.17
N LYS A 4 -18.24 -24.33 -15.08
CA LYS A 4 -18.22 -23.73 -13.75
C LYS A 4 -16.92 -22.96 -13.59
N ARG A 5 -17.03 -21.70 -13.16
CA ARG A 5 -15.89 -20.84 -12.79
C ARG A 5 -15.92 -20.65 -11.30
N GLN A 6 -14.76 -20.61 -10.69
CA GLN A 6 -14.62 -20.33 -9.27
C GLN A 6 -13.56 -19.24 -9.08
N VAL A 7 -13.92 -18.20 -8.37
CA VAL A 7 -13.01 -17.11 -8.00
C VAL A 7 -12.70 -17.26 -6.52
N PHE A 8 -11.45 -17.52 -6.20
CA PHE A 8 -10.95 -17.43 -4.84
C PHE A 8 -10.49 -15.99 -4.61
N ASN A 9 -11.31 -15.22 -3.94
CA ASN A 9 -11.03 -13.81 -3.66
C ASN A 9 -9.82 -13.57 -2.74
N ASP A 10 -9.30 -14.64 -2.14
CA ASP A 10 -8.02 -14.63 -1.46
C ASP A 10 -7.33 -15.98 -1.70
N ALA A 11 -6.20 -15.96 -2.41
CA ALA A 11 -5.43 -17.15 -2.73
C ALA A 11 -4.92 -17.90 -1.49
N ARG A 12 -4.87 -17.25 -0.33
CA ARG A 12 -4.50 -17.87 0.96
C ARG A 12 -5.53 -18.86 1.48
N LEU A 13 -6.78 -18.77 1.01
CA LEU A 13 -7.87 -19.66 1.39
C LEU A 13 -7.84 -21.00 0.64
N LEU A 14 -6.96 -21.15 -0.35
CA LEU A 14 -6.83 -22.36 -1.13
C LEU A 14 -6.07 -23.43 -0.33
N ASP A 15 -6.66 -24.60 -0.21
CA ASP A 15 -6.02 -25.79 0.32
C ASP A 15 -5.96 -26.92 -0.73
N LYS A 16 -5.17 -27.98 -0.46
CA LYS A 16 -5.03 -29.11 -1.41
C LYS A 16 -6.35 -29.86 -1.64
N PRO A 17 -7.17 -30.18 -0.62
CA PRO A 17 -8.47 -30.79 -0.82
C PRO A 17 -9.39 -29.97 -1.71
N LEU A 18 -9.47 -28.66 -1.47
CA LEU A 18 -10.31 -27.77 -2.26
C LEU A 18 -9.82 -27.69 -3.70
N LEU A 19 -8.52 -27.56 -3.93
CA LEU A 19 -7.91 -27.53 -5.26
C LEU A 19 -8.18 -28.83 -6.04
N ASN A 20 -8.09 -30.00 -5.39
CA ASN A 20 -8.34 -31.29 -6.02
C ASN A 20 -9.82 -31.49 -6.37
N ASN A 21 -10.75 -30.98 -5.54
CA ASN A 21 -12.18 -31.06 -5.80
C ASN A 21 -12.67 -30.11 -6.91
N CYS A 22 -11.85 -29.12 -7.28
CA CYS A 22 -12.17 -28.13 -8.30
C CYS A 22 -11.64 -28.49 -9.70
N MET A 23 -11.25 -29.74 -9.97
CA MET A 23 -10.58 -30.16 -11.22
C MET A 23 -11.37 -29.88 -12.50
N ASN A 24 -12.70 -29.77 -12.41
CA ASN A 24 -13.58 -29.49 -13.56
C ASN A 24 -14.02 -28.00 -13.62
N THR A 25 -13.36 -27.12 -12.87
CA THR A 25 -13.68 -25.70 -12.84
C THR A 25 -12.46 -24.86 -13.23
N LYS A 26 -12.69 -23.71 -13.86
CA LYS A 26 -11.62 -22.74 -14.09
C LYS A 26 -11.40 -21.94 -12.82
N ASN A 27 -10.31 -22.21 -12.12
CA ASN A 27 -9.95 -21.55 -10.87
C ASN A 27 -9.23 -20.22 -11.14
N VAL A 28 -9.77 -19.13 -10.63
CA VAL A 28 -9.16 -17.79 -10.66
C VAL A 28 -8.75 -17.43 -9.24
N LEU A 29 -7.49 -17.12 -9.02
CA LEU A 29 -6.94 -16.79 -7.71
C LEU A 29 -6.53 -15.34 -7.61
N VAL A 30 -7.00 -14.65 -6.59
CA VAL A 30 -6.68 -13.23 -6.33
C VAL A 30 -5.65 -13.11 -5.22
N PHE A 31 -4.61 -12.32 -5.46
CA PHE A 31 -3.53 -12.04 -4.50
C PHE A 31 -3.69 -10.60 -3.98
N HIS A 32 -4.27 -10.45 -2.79
CA HIS A 32 -4.49 -9.13 -2.18
C HIS A 32 -3.31 -8.61 -1.36
N ASN A 33 -2.32 -9.46 -1.07
CA ASN A 33 -1.19 -9.11 -0.23
C ASN A 33 0.12 -9.57 -0.86
N SER A 34 1.25 -9.08 -0.32
CA SER A 34 2.55 -9.64 -0.64
C SER A 34 2.58 -11.14 -0.37
N HIS A 35 3.04 -11.92 -1.35
CA HIS A 35 3.29 -13.35 -1.20
C HIS A 35 4.66 -13.64 -0.57
N ILE A 36 5.47 -12.58 -0.37
CA ILE A 36 6.82 -12.64 0.22
C ILE A 36 6.79 -12.08 1.64
N ASP A 37 7.67 -12.62 2.48
CA ASP A 37 8.01 -12.15 3.82
C ASP A 37 9.54 -12.21 3.95
N GLY A 38 10.20 -11.06 3.90
CA GLY A 38 11.64 -11.00 3.66
C GLY A 38 12.01 -11.70 2.35
N ASP A 39 12.95 -12.63 2.41
CA ASP A 39 13.38 -13.45 1.25
C ASP A 39 12.58 -14.73 1.07
N HIS A 40 11.53 -14.94 1.88
CA HIS A 40 10.78 -16.19 1.88
C HIS A 40 9.36 -16.02 1.35
N ILE A 41 8.90 -17.04 0.61
CA ILE A 41 7.50 -17.10 0.18
C ILE A 41 6.64 -17.57 1.35
N LYS A 42 5.60 -16.81 1.66
CA LYS A 42 4.63 -17.16 2.70
C LYS A 42 3.99 -18.50 2.39
N SER A 43 3.98 -19.40 3.37
CA SER A 43 3.40 -20.76 3.23
C SER A 43 1.96 -20.74 2.74
N SER A 44 1.19 -19.71 3.08
CA SER A 44 -0.20 -19.51 2.65
C SER A 44 -0.39 -19.34 1.14
N TYR A 45 0.66 -18.99 0.39
CA TYR A 45 0.61 -18.86 -1.07
C TYR A 45 1.24 -20.04 -1.82
N LYS A 46 2.03 -20.88 -1.14
CA LYS A 46 2.74 -22.00 -1.78
C LYS A 46 1.82 -22.94 -2.55
N ILE A 47 0.69 -23.33 -1.95
CA ILE A 47 -0.26 -24.26 -2.59
C ILE A 47 -0.74 -23.68 -3.93
N ALA A 48 -1.08 -22.40 -3.97
CA ALA A 48 -1.53 -21.74 -5.19
C ALA A 48 -0.43 -21.67 -6.26
N LEU A 49 0.81 -21.41 -5.88
CA LEU A 49 1.93 -21.21 -6.81
C LEU A 49 2.54 -22.53 -7.29
N GLU A 50 2.66 -23.53 -6.41
CA GLU A 50 3.23 -24.85 -6.74
C GLU A 50 2.27 -25.76 -7.57
N ASN A 51 0.98 -25.42 -7.66
CA ASN A 51 -0.03 -26.15 -8.44
C ASN A 51 -0.60 -25.29 -9.58
N SER A 52 0.27 -24.56 -10.27
CA SER A 52 -0.14 -23.63 -11.33
C SER A 52 -0.82 -24.30 -12.52
N ASP A 53 -0.62 -25.60 -12.73
CA ASP A 53 -1.32 -26.43 -13.72
C ASP A 53 -2.83 -26.46 -13.50
N LYS A 54 -3.28 -26.38 -12.24
CA LYS A 54 -4.69 -26.41 -11.82
C LYS A 54 -5.32 -25.02 -11.72
N VAL A 55 -4.55 -23.96 -11.94
CA VAL A 55 -5.01 -22.57 -11.90
C VAL A 55 -5.18 -22.05 -13.31
N ALA A 56 -6.37 -21.57 -13.62
CA ALA A 56 -6.67 -20.96 -14.91
C ALA A 56 -6.11 -19.53 -15.02
N GLN A 57 -6.20 -18.75 -13.93
CA GLN A 57 -5.77 -17.35 -13.93
C GLN A 57 -5.38 -16.88 -12.53
N TYR A 58 -4.28 -16.14 -12.45
CA TYR A 58 -3.86 -15.36 -11.29
C TYR A 58 -4.23 -13.90 -11.50
N LEU A 59 -4.87 -13.28 -10.51
CA LEU A 59 -5.06 -11.85 -10.46
C LEU A 59 -4.09 -11.27 -9.44
N LEU A 60 -3.18 -10.48 -9.93
CA LEU A 60 -2.18 -9.78 -9.13
C LEU A 60 -2.47 -8.28 -9.14
N LEU A 61 -2.02 -7.59 -8.11
CA LEU A 61 -2.29 -6.16 -7.95
C LEU A 61 -1.23 -5.28 -8.61
N THR A 62 -0.01 -5.81 -8.80
CA THR A 62 1.14 -5.04 -9.25
C THR A 62 1.98 -5.79 -10.28
N HIS A 63 2.67 -5.04 -11.15
CA HIS A 63 3.60 -5.61 -12.13
C HIS A 63 4.81 -6.24 -11.43
N MET A 64 5.32 -5.59 -10.40
CA MET A 64 6.45 -6.12 -9.63
C MET A 64 6.13 -7.48 -8.99
N GLN A 65 4.92 -7.67 -8.45
CA GLN A 65 4.48 -8.97 -7.92
C GLN A 65 4.40 -10.04 -9.03
N LYS A 66 3.95 -9.66 -10.23
CA LYS A 66 3.93 -10.52 -11.40
C LYS A 66 5.36 -10.99 -11.76
N ASP A 67 6.28 -10.05 -11.87
CA ASP A 67 7.67 -10.35 -12.26
C ASP A 67 8.33 -11.31 -11.25
N ASP A 68 8.13 -11.09 -9.96
CA ASP A 68 8.64 -11.97 -8.91
C ASP A 68 8.03 -13.40 -8.98
N ILE A 69 6.72 -13.51 -9.21
CA ILE A 69 6.04 -14.80 -9.33
C ILE A 69 6.47 -15.53 -10.61
N GLN A 70 6.61 -14.82 -11.72
CA GLN A 70 7.08 -15.41 -12.97
C GLN A 70 8.52 -15.92 -12.83
N HIS A 71 9.40 -15.13 -12.22
CA HIS A 71 10.77 -15.52 -12.00
C HIS A 71 10.92 -16.74 -11.07
N ALA A 72 10.16 -16.76 -9.98
CA ALA A 72 10.28 -17.82 -8.96
C ALA A 72 9.59 -19.13 -9.34
N TYR A 73 8.50 -19.09 -10.11
CA TYR A 73 7.65 -20.25 -10.39
C TYR A 73 7.47 -20.58 -11.88
N GLY A 74 8.01 -19.77 -12.78
CA GLY A 74 7.87 -19.99 -14.22
C GLY A 74 6.43 -19.92 -14.73
N ILE A 75 5.54 -19.18 -14.02
CA ILE A 75 4.14 -19.07 -14.42
C ILE A 75 4.05 -18.21 -15.67
N SER A 76 3.42 -18.75 -16.72
CA SER A 76 3.32 -18.08 -18.02
C SER A 76 2.50 -16.78 -17.94
N ASP A 77 2.86 -15.82 -18.78
CA ASP A 77 2.21 -14.51 -18.87
C ASP A 77 0.70 -14.60 -19.14
N GLU A 78 0.28 -15.59 -19.91
CA GLU A 78 -1.12 -15.86 -20.25
C GLU A 78 -1.98 -16.18 -19.02
N LYS A 79 -1.36 -16.76 -17.98
CA LYS A 79 -2.03 -17.10 -16.72
C LYS A 79 -2.08 -15.96 -15.72
N ILE A 80 -1.50 -14.79 -16.02
CA ILE A 80 -1.46 -13.66 -15.10
C ILE A 80 -2.20 -12.47 -15.67
N SER A 81 -3.08 -11.87 -14.87
CA SER A 81 -3.71 -10.58 -15.15
C SER A 81 -3.41 -9.61 -14.03
N ILE A 82 -2.95 -8.41 -14.39
CA ILE A 82 -2.78 -7.31 -13.42
C ILE A 82 -4.11 -6.57 -13.32
N VAL A 83 -4.69 -6.60 -12.12
CA VAL A 83 -5.93 -5.88 -11.80
C VAL A 83 -5.73 -5.14 -10.48
N PRO A 84 -5.13 -3.95 -10.53
CA PRO A 84 -4.89 -3.13 -9.35
C PRO A 84 -6.18 -2.86 -8.57
N HIS A 85 -6.06 -2.62 -7.28
CA HIS A 85 -7.16 -2.00 -6.57
C HIS A 85 -7.49 -0.65 -7.20
N PHE A 86 -8.74 -0.28 -7.12
CA PHE A 86 -9.24 0.99 -7.61
C PHE A 86 -9.91 1.76 -6.47
N ILE A 87 -9.97 3.07 -6.62
CA ILE A 87 -10.69 3.92 -5.70
C ILE A 87 -11.86 4.58 -6.41
N LYS A 88 -12.98 4.74 -5.69
CA LYS A 88 -14.09 5.56 -6.15
C LYS A 88 -13.67 7.01 -6.01
N SER A 89 -13.86 7.80 -7.07
CA SER A 89 -13.55 9.23 -7.00
C SER A 89 -14.42 9.93 -5.97
N TYR A 90 -13.79 10.71 -5.10
CA TYR A 90 -14.45 11.54 -4.10
C TYR A 90 -14.54 13.01 -4.53
N GLY A 91 -14.13 13.32 -5.77
CA GLY A 91 -14.06 14.68 -6.32
C GLY A 91 -12.82 15.44 -5.84
N GLN A 92 -12.34 16.35 -6.66
CA GLN A 92 -11.27 17.29 -6.23
C GLN A 92 -11.81 18.16 -5.11
N GLN A 93 -11.06 18.28 -4.03
CA GLN A 93 -11.39 19.17 -2.93
C GLN A 93 -10.40 20.32 -2.86
N ASP A 94 -10.91 21.50 -2.44
CA ASP A 94 -10.12 22.69 -2.19
C ASP A 94 -8.95 22.37 -1.24
N THR A 95 -7.75 22.66 -1.70
CA THR A 95 -6.50 22.42 -0.96
C THR A 95 -6.19 23.53 0.06
N HIS A 96 -7.11 24.46 0.30
CA HIS A 96 -6.81 25.74 0.96
C HIS A 96 -6.73 25.69 2.50
N ASP A 97 -7.25 24.65 3.15
CA ASP A 97 -7.35 24.60 4.63
C ASP A 97 -6.53 23.45 5.26
N LYS A 98 -5.35 23.13 4.72
CA LYS A 98 -4.50 22.11 5.31
C LYS A 98 -3.88 22.60 6.61
N GLU A 99 -4.07 21.82 7.68
CA GLU A 99 -3.38 22.02 8.95
C GLU A 99 -1.86 21.82 8.78
N ASP A 100 -1.07 22.48 9.60
CA ASP A 100 0.38 22.31 9.57
C ASP A 100 0.78 21.00 10.25
N ARG A 101 0.47 19.90 9.57
CA ARG A 101 0.78 18.55 10.05
C ARG A 101 1.02 17.55 8.93
N PHE A 102 1.80 16.52 9.25
CA PHE A 102 1.85 15.24 8.57
C PHE A 102 0.88 14.25 9.18
N VAL A 103 0.55 13.19 8.47
CA VAL A 103 -0.30 12.12 8.98
C VAL A 103 0.24 10.73 8.61
N PHE A 104 0.13 9.79 9.54
CA PHE A 104 0.25 8.36 9.31
C PHE A 104 -1.08 7.70 9.66
N ILE A 105 -1.59 6.85 8.79
CA ILE A 105 -2.79 6.05 9.04
C ILE A 105 -2.53 4.60 8.67
N GLY A 106 -2.58 3.71 9.66
CA GLY A 106 -2.35 2.28 9.45
C GLY A 106 -2.27 1.51 10.75
N ARG A 107 -2.29 0.18 10.69
CA ARG A 107 -2.02 -0.65 11.86
C ARG A 107 -0.62 -0.36 12.38
N LEU A 108 -0.48 -0.23 13.70
CA LEU A 108 0.82 -0.02 14.32
C LEU A 108 1.50 -1.38 14.54
N GLY A 109 1.95 -2.00 13.46
CA GLY A 109 2.66 -3.27 13.45
C GLY A 109 4.11 -3.12 13.02
N LYS A 110 4.97 -4.11 13.33
CA LYS A 110 6.40 -4.09 12.95
C LYS A 110 6.62 -3.83 11.46
N GLN A 111 5.79 -4.45 10.61
CA GLN A 111 5.82 -4.26 9.15
C GLN A 111 5.69 -2.79 8.73
N LYS A 112 5.06 -1.95 9.55
CA LYS A 112 4.89 -0.51 9.24
C LYS A 112 6.11 0.34 9.63
N GLN A 113 7.09 -0.24 10.32
CA GLN A 113 8.33 0.43 10.74
C GLN A 113 8.06 1.81 11.34
N VAL A 114 7.15 1.86 12.33
CA VAL A 114 6.76 3.13 12.97
C VAL A 114 7.91 3.81 13.72
N ASP A 115 8.95 3.06 14.08
CA ASP A 115 10.20 3.59 14.60
C ASP A 115 10.96 4.39 13.54
N HIS A 116 11.00 3.94 12.28
CA HIS A 116 11.57 4.70 11.16
C HIS A 116 10.79 6.00 10.91
N LEU A 117 9.46 5.96 11.04
CA LEU A 117 8.62 7.15 10.95
C LEU A 117 9.04 8.20 11.98
N ILE A 118 9.16 7.81 13.27
CA ILE A 118 9.54 8.74 14.35
C ILE A 118 10.97 9.23 14.18
N LYS A 119 11.91 8.35 13.79
CA LYS A 119 13.32 8.73 13.51
C LYS A 119 13.40 9.77 12.38
N SER A 120 12.69 9.53 11.27
CA SER A 120 12.65 10.47 10.14
C SER A 120 12.00 11.80 10.52
N TYR A 121 10.93 11.75 11.29
CA TYR A 121 10.26 12.94 11.79
C TYR A 121 11.16 13.75 12.75
N ASN A 122 11.87 13.09 13.67
CA ASN A 122 12.85 13.76 14.52
C ASN A 122 13.97 14.42 13.71
N GLN A 123 14.46 13.76 12.66
CA GLN A 123 15.45 14.35 11.75
C GLN A 123 14.88 15.58 11.01
N PHE A 124 13.62 15.53 10.56
CA PHE A 124 12.92 16.66 9.94
C PHE A 124 12.81 17.86 10.90
N LEU A 125 12.48 17.64 12.17
CA LEU A 125 12.40 18.73 13.17
C LEU A 125 13.73 19.47 13.36
N LYS A 126 14.88 18.78 13.18
CA LYS A 126 16.22 19.43 13.24
C LYS A 126 16.44 20.46 12.13
N TYR A 127 15.64 20.46 11.07
CA TYR A 127 15.65 21.52 10.05
C TYR A 127 14.92 22.80 10.50
N GLY A 128 14.40 22.84 11.73
CA GLY A 128 13.76 24.02 12.33
C GLY A 128 12.26 24.11 12.15
N HIS A 129 11.61 23.07 11.63
CA HIS A 129 10.16 23.02 11.42
C HIS A 129 9.38 22.82 12.73
N GLN A 130 8.10 23.27 12.70
CA GLN A 130 7.15 23.10 13.80
C GLN A 130 5.94 22.24 13.42
N THR A 131 5.89 21.79 12.17
CA THR A 131 4.84 20.93 11.60
C THR A 131 4.62 19.68 12.47
N LYS A 132 3.40 19.42 12.90
CA LYS A 132 3.05 18.29 13.77
C LYS A 132 2.98 16.97 13.00
N LEU A 133 3.01 15.86 13.74
CA LEU A 133 2.77 14.52 13.22
C LEU A 133 1.57 13.91 13.95
N ALA A 134 0.49 13.62 13.19
CA ALA A 134 -0.66 12.87 13.69
C ALA A 134 -0.55 11.39 13.27
N ILE A 135 -0.68 10.48 14.21
CA ILE A 135 -0.61 9.02 14.00
C ILE A 135 -1.94 8.41 14.38
N TYR A 136 -2.55 7.65 13.46
CA TYR A 136 -3.80 6.93 13.69
C TYR A 136 -3.61 5.43 13.41
N GLY A 137 -3.91 4.59 14.40
CA GLY A 137 -3.83 3.15 14.18
C GLY A 137 -4.14 2.30 15.40
N ALA A 138 -4.63 1.08 15.14
CA ALA A 138 -4.71 0.05 16.15
C ALA A 138 -3.30 -0.51 16.44
N ASP A 139 -3.00 -0.70 17.72
CA ASP A 139 -1.73 -1.28 18.15
C ASP A 139 -1.65 -2.77 17.80
N GLU A 140 -0.55 -3.14 17.17
CA GLU A 140 -0.18 -4.53 16.95
C GLU A 140 1.26 -4.73 17.45
N GLN A 141 1.49 -5.82 18.18
CA GLN A 141 2.84 -6.19 18.63
C GLN A 141 3.52 -5.13 19.53
N ASN A 142 2.73 -4.38 20.31
CA ASN A 142 3.21 -3.34 21.24
C ASN A 142 3.98 -2.19 20.56
N GLN A 143 3.67 -1.87 19.29
CA GLN A 143 4.36 -0.80 18.57
C GLN A 143 3.96 0.61 19.05
N LYS A 144 2.80 0.75 19.69
CA LYS A 144 2.41 2.01 20.36
C LYS A 144 3.42 2.40 21.44
N GLN A 145 3.91 1.43 22.20
CA GLN A 145 4.94 1.68 23.22
C GLN A 145 6.27 2.11 22.58
N VAL A 146 6.67 1.50 21.46
CA VAL A 146 7.88 1.90 20.71
C VAL A 146 7.80 3.37 20.28
N ILE A 147 6.64 3.81 19.78
CA ILE A 147 6.41 5.22 19.43
C ILE A 147 6.58 6.11 20.66
N LEU A 148 5.92 5.79 21.78
CA LEU A 148 5.96 6.59 23.00
C LEU A 148 7.39 6.69 23.57
N ASP A 149 8.16 5.60 23.54
CA ASP A 149 9.53 5.60 24.03
C ASP A 149 10.44 6.49 23.18
N LEU A 150 10.35 6.42 21.85
CA LEU A 150 11.10 7.26 20.93
C LEU A 150 10.70 8.75 21.01
N VAL A 151 9.41 9.01 21.10
CA VAL A 151 8.88 10.38 21.24
C VAL A 151 9.42 11.03 22.51
N LYS A 152 9.47 10.28 23.63
CA LYS A 152 10.04 10.73 24.90
C LYS A 152 11.57 10.86 24.81
N GLU A 153 12.27 9.89 24.19
CA GLU A 153 13.73 9.92 24.00
C GLU A 153 14.16 11.18 23.24
N TYR A 154 13.40 11.54 22.19
CA TYR A 154 13.70 12.70 21.36
C TYR A 154 13.13 14.02 21.90
N GLN A 155 12.36 13.99 23.00
CA GLN A 155 11.72 15.17 23.62
C GLN A 155 10.80 15.92 22.65
N ILE A 156 9.95 15.19 21.92
CA ILE A 156 9.02 15.69 20.91
C ILE A 156 7.55 15.37 21.21
N GLU A 157 7.22 15.19 22.50
CA GLU A 157 5.86 14.85 22.93
C GLU A 157 4.81 15.87 22.52
N ASP A 158 5.19 17.15 22.46
CA ASP A 158 4.32 18.25 22.04
C ASP A 158 4.10 18.33 20.51
N LYS A 159 4.86 17.53 19.74
CA LYS A 159 4.82 17.49 18.28
C LYS A 159 4.09 16.27 17.70
N VAL A 160 3.88 15.23 18.49
CA VAL A 160 3.31 13.96 18.02
C VAL A 160 1.97 13.70 18.70
N ASP A 161 0.91 13.67 17.88
CA ASP A 161 -0.44 13.32 18.32
C ASP A 161 -0.69 11.84 18.01
N LEU A 162 -0.59 10.97 19.02
CA LEU A 162 -0.80 9.53 18.90
C LEU A 162 -2.25 9.16 19.23
N ASN A 163 -2.99 8.72 18.21
CA ASN A 163 -4.41 8.43 18.28
C ASN A 163 -4.69 6.92 18.09
N ASP A 164 -5.89 6.51 18.46
CA ASP A 164 -6.43 5.19 18.13
C ASP A 164 -6.91 5.13 16.67
N PHE A 165 -7.49 4.00 16.27
CA PHE A 165 -8.04 3.83 14.93
C PHE A 165 -9.07 4.91 14.57
N THR A 166 -8.95 5.51 13.39
CA THR A 166 -9.95 6.45 12.85
C THR A 166 -10.93 5.76 11.89
N LYS A 167 -12.20 6.14 11.99
CA LYS A 167 -13.25 5.76 11.03
C LYS A 167 -13.33 6.73 9.84
N HIS A 168 -12.57 7.82 9.86
CA HIS A 168 -12.63 8.90 8.88
C HIS A 168 -11.25 9.19 8.27
N PRO A 169 -10.54 8.18 7.71
CA PRO A 169 -9.17 8.38 7.22
C PRO A 169 -9.06 9.44 6.13
N LEU A 170 -10.04 9.52 5.23
CA LEU A 170 -10.03 10.51 4.15
C LEU A 170 -10.05 11.95 4.67
N GLU A 171 -10.79 12.22 5.75
CA GLU A 171 -10.82 13.56 6.35
C GLU A 171 -9.48 13.90 7.01
N GLU A 172 -8.81 12.93 7.60
CA GLU A 172 -7.48 13.14 8.19
C GLU A 172 -6.41 13.37 7.11
N PHE A 173 -6.49 12.67 5.98
CA PHE A 173 -5.64 12.94 4.82
C PHE A 173 -5.88 14.36 4.27
N LYS A 174 -7.13 14.76 4.03
CA LYS A 174 -7.48 16.08 3.48
C LYS A 174 -6.87 17.23 4.28
N LYS A 175 -6.90 17.12 5.60
CA LYS A 175 -6.36 18.15 6.51
C LYS A 175 -4.83 18.22 6.53
N SER A 176 -4.12 17.22 6.04
CA SER A 176 -2.68 17.06 6.23
C SER A 176 -1.87 17.54 5.03
N LYS A 177 -0.65 18.04 5.28
CA LYS A 177 0.29 18.49 4.24
C LYS A 177 0.77 17.33 3.38
N ALA A 178 1.04 16.18 4.03
CA ALA A 178 1.35 14.92 3.38
C ALA A 178 1.03 13.75 4.32
N SER A 179 0.81 12.57 3.73
CA SER A 179 0.83 11.31 4.45
C SER A 179 2.19 10.62 4.35
N LEU A 180 2.53 9.85 5.37
CA LEU A 180 3.84 9.20 5.51
C LEU A 180 3.67 7.70 5.58
N LEU A 181 4.53 6.93 4.88
CA LEU A 181 4.52 5.47 4.88
C LEU A 181 5.95 4.91 4.90
N THR A 182 6.33 4.32 6.02
CA THR A 182 7.66 3.75 6.23
C THR A 182 7.66 2.22 6.24
N SER A 183 6.68 1.58 5.60
CA SER A 183 6.50 0.13 5.62
C SER A 183 7.70 -0.61 5.03
N GLU A 184 8.04 -1.76 5.61
CA GLU A 184 9.03 -2.71 5.09
C GLU A 184 8.54 -3.38 3.80
N TYR A 185 7.27 -3.69 3.72
CA TYR A 185 6.58 -4.20 2.53
C TYR A 185 5.10 -3.88 2.55
N GLU A 186 4.46 -3.90 1.39
CA GLU A 186 3.03 -3.67 1.21
C GLU A 186 2.41 -4.75 0.31
N GLY A 187 1.10 -4.93 0.40
CA GLY A 187 0.36 -5.72 -0.60
C GLY A 187 0.06 -4.91 -1.85
N PHE A 188 -0.40 -3.68 -1.64
CA PHE A 188 -0.67 -2.69 -2.68
C PHE A 188 -0.48 -1.26 -2.15
N GLY A 189 -0.90 -0.96 -0.91
CA GLY A 189 -0.83 0.39 -0.34
C GLY A 189 -2.14 1.17 -0.51
N LEU A 190 -3.26 0.62 -0.06
CA LEU A 190 -4.57 1.30 -0.15
C LEU A 190 -4.56 2.68 0.48
N THR A 191 -3.89 2.86 1.62
CA THR A 191 -3.76 4.17 2.30
C THR A 191 -3.00 5.19 1.46
N VAL A 192 -2.04 4.76 0.64
CA VAL A 192 -1.34 5.62 -0.33
C VAL A 192 -2.33 6.13 -1.37
N MET A 193 -3.11 5.22 -1.94
CA MET A 193 -4.10 5.56 -2.96
C MET A 193 -5.21 6.45 -2.39
N GLU A 194 -5.71 6.16 -1.19
CA GLU A 194 -6.73 6.97 -0.50
C GLU A 194 -6.23 8.40 -0.21
N SER A 195 -4.98 8.53 0.21
CA SER A 195 -4.34 9.83 0.46
C SER A 195 -4.27 10.67 -0.81
N ILE A 196 -3.75 10.09 -1.91
CA ILE A 196 -3.61 10.79 -3.19
C ILE A 196 -4.97 11.18 -3.76
N GLU A 197 -5.98 10.33 -3.66
CA GLU A 197 -7.32 10.58 -4.19
C GLU A 197 -7.99 11.81 -3.57
N VAL A 198 -7.67 12.14 -2.33
CA VAL A 198 -8.20 13.33 -1.66
C VAL A 198 -7.24 14.52 -1.69
N GLY A 199 -6.23 14.49 -2.56
CA GLY A 199 -5.29 15.59 -2.75
C GLY A 199 -4.21 15.73 -1.66
N CYS A 200 -3.96 14.65 -0.90
CA CYS A 200 -2.88 14.61 0.08
C CYS A 200 -1.70 13.82 -0.50
N PRO A 201 -0.57 14.47 -0.81
CA PRO A 201 0.60 13.79 -1.35
C PRO A 201 1.20 12.81 -0.34
N VAL A 202 1.93 11.82 -0.83
CA VAL A 202 2.50 10.76 0.00
C VAL A 202 4.02 10.78 -0.05
N ILE A 203 4.68 10.61 1.09
CA ILE A 203 6.09 10.26 1.15
C ILE A 203 6.14 8.81 1.63
N ALA A 204 6.69 7.92 0.81
CA ALA A 204 6.69 6.48 1.09
C ALA A 204 8.05 5.84 0.79
N TYR A 205 8.41 4.81 1.54
CA TYR A 205 9.47 3.91 1.10
C TYR A 205 9.06 3.20 -0.19
N ASP A 206 10.00 3.07 -1.13
CA ASP A 206 9.83 2.36 -2.40
C ASP A 206 10.02 0.86 -2.17
N VAL A 207 9.00 0.23 -1.64
CA VAL A 207 9.02 -1.18 -1.21
C VAL A 207 8.14 -2.06 -2.08
N ARG A 208 8.34 -3.34 -2.02
CA ARG A 208 7.46 -4.37 -2.59
C ARG A 208 6.22 -4.54 -1.69
N TYR A 209 5.00 -4.36 -2.23
CA TYR A 209 4.62 -3.96 -3.57
C TYR A 209 3.78 -2.68 -3.48
N GLY A 210 3.54 -2.00 -4.61
CA GLY A 210 2.48 -1.02 -4.70
C GLY A 210 2.90 0.45 -4.62
N PRO A 211 3.61 0.96 -3.59
CA PRO A 211 3.96 2.39 -3.54
C PRO A 211 4.57 2.90 -4.85
N GLY A 212 5.55 2.19 -5.43
CA GLY A 212 6.17 2.54 -6.71
C GLY A 212 5.23 2.51 -7.92
N GLU A 213 4.12 1.76 -7.86
CA GLU A 213 3.12 1.75 -8.94
C GLU A 213 2.02 2.80 -8.76
N ILE A 214 1.82 3.29 -7.53
CA ILE A 214 0.79 4.29 -7.20
C ILE A 214 1.38 5.70 -7.26
N ILE A 215 2.57 5.92 -6.69
CA ILE A 215 3.21 7.22 -6.59
C ILE A 215 3.92 7.55 -7.91
N GLU A 216 3.69 8.76 -8.41
CA GLU A 216 4.46 9.43 -9.45
C GLU A 216 5.39 10.42 -8.77
N HIS A 217 6.70 10.03 -8.70
CA HIS A 217 7.69 10.75 -7.91
C HIS A 217 7.83 12.20 -8.35
N GLY A 218 7.55 13.13 -7.45
CA GLY A 218 7.57 14.57 -7.70
C GLY A 218 6.26 15.15 -8.25
N GLU A 219 5.24 14.33 -8.52
CA GLU A 219 3.93 14.79 -8.99
C GLU A 219 2.85 14.64 -7.91
N ASN A 220 2.61 13.42 -7.42
CA ASN A 220 1.60 13.14 -6.40
C ASN A 220 2.21 12.65 -5.07
N GLY A 221 3.53 12.57 -4.99
CA GLY A 221 4.27 12.13 -3.81
C GLY A 221 5.76 11.94 -4.08
N TYR A 222 6.44 11.37 -3.09
CA TYR A 222 7.86 11.05 -3.18
C TYR A 222 8.11 9.60 -2.76
N LEU A 223 8.88 8.88 -3.57
CA LEU A 223 9.42 7.57 -3.26
C LEU A 223 10.81 7.73 -2.66
N VAL A 224 11.08 7.02 -1.59
CA VAL A 224 12.33 7.06 -0.84
C VAL A 224 12.88 5.65 -0.76
N GLU A 225 14.19 5.50 -0.90
CA GLU A 225 14.87 4.23 -0.69
C GLU A 225 14.54 3.68 0.71
N PRO A 226 14.20 2.40 0.85
CA PRO A 226 13.94 1.80 2.15
C PRO A 226 15.06 2.06 3.15
N ASP A 227 14.70 2.24 4.42
CA ASP A 227 15.59 2.49 5.55
C ASP A 227 16.39 3.80 5.51
N ASN A 228 16.21 4.64 4.49
CA ASN A 228 16.92 5.91 4.35
C ASN A 228 16.18 7.04 5.12
N ILE A 229 16.42 7.11 6.42
CA ILE A 229 15.85 8.07 7.35
C ILE A 229 16.12 9.53 6.94
N GLU A 230 17.35 9.81 6.51
CA GLU A 230 17.79 11.16 6.12
C GLU A 230 17.07 11.62 4.84
N ALA A 231 16.99 10.76 3.83
CA ALA A 231 16.27 11.08 2.59
C ALA A 231 14.78 11.27 2.84
N PHE A 232 14.18 10.45 3.73
CA PHE A 232 12.78 10.58 4.10
C PHE A 232 12.51 11.95 4.75
N ALA A 233 13.33 12.36 5.71
CA ALA A 233 13.27 13.66 6.34
C ALA A 233 13.48 14.82 5.35
N ALA A 234 14.40 14.66 4.39
CA ALA A 234 14.63 15.65 3.34
C ALA A 234 13.42 15.84 2.43
N TYR A 235 12.68 14.79 2.10
CA TYR A 235 11.42 14.93 1.34
C TYR A 235 10.29 15.51 2.18
N MET A 236 10.28 15.30 3.51
CA MET A 236 9.36 16.03 4.41
C MET A 236 9.66 17.54 4.39
N ASP A 237 10.93 17.95 4.45
CA ASP A 237 11.35 19.35 4.31
C ASP A 237 10.96 19.91 2.94
N LYS A 238 11.24 19.15 1.87
CA LYS A 238 10.94 19.56 0.50
C LYS A 238 9.47 19.84 0.28
N ILE A 239 8.57 18.98 0.79
CA ILE A 239 7.11 19.14 0.59
C ILE A 239 6.54 20.33 1.36
N ILE A 240 7.13 20.69 2.50
CA ILE A 240 6.76 21.90 3.24
C ILE A 240 7.21 23.17 2.50
N LYS A 241 8.44 23.19 2.00
CA LYS A 241 9.00 24.34 1.27
C LYS A 241 8.42 24.50 -0.13
N ASN A 242 8.14 23.38 -0.81
CA ASN A 242 7.65 23.35 -2.19
C ASN A 242 6.46 22.35 -2.29
N PRO A 243 5.25 22.75 -1.85
CA PRO A 243 4.08 21.89 -1.91
C PRO A 243 3.76 21.43 -3.33
N LEU A 244 3.38 20.17 -3.48
CA LEU A 244 2.89 19.64 -4.75
C LEU A 244 1.50 20.22 -5.03
N THR A 245 1.33 20.81 -6.21
CA THR A 245 0.10 21.52 -6.60
C THR A 245 -0.92 20.66 -7.32
N LYS A 246 -0.47 19.51 -7.88
CA LYS A 246 -1.33 18.60 -8.64
C LYS A 246 -1.16 17.19 -8.08
N VAL A 247 -1.99 16.85 -7.10
CA VAL A 247 -1.99 15.54 -6.46
C VAL A 247 -3.20 14.77 -6.95
N GLU A 248 -2.99 13.90 -7.94
CA GLU A 248 -4.06 13.13 -8.60
C GLU A 248 -3.73 11.64 -8.67
N THR A 249 -4.78 10.82 -8.60
CA THR A 249 -4.68 9.36 -8.79
C THR A 249 -4.43 9.04 -10.26
N LYS A 250 -3.46 8.17 -10.55
CA LYS A 250 -3.20 7.65 -11.90
C LYS A 250 -4.46 7.11 -12.55
N ASN A 251 -4.63 7.35 -13.84
CA ASN A 251 -5.80 6.86 -14.59
C ASN A 251 -5.95 5.33 -14.52
N ALA A 252 -4.84 4.60 -14.49
CA ALA A 252 -4.82 3.14 -14.36
C ALA A 252 -5.52 2.62 -13.10
N LEU A 253 -5.59 3.42 -12.03
CA LEU A 253 -6.16 3.08 -10.73
C LEU A 253 -7.60 3.59 -10.54
N LYS A 254 -8.16 4.25 -11.55
CA LYS A 254 -9.56 4.75 -11.51
C LYS A 254 -10.55 3.63 -11.79
N TYR A 255 -11.75 3.76 -11.23
CA TYR A 255 -12.83 2.76 -11.33
C TYR A 255 -13.12 2.29 -12.76
N GLU A 256 -13.22 3.21 -13.74
CA GLU A 256 -13.55 2.83 -15.13
C GLU A 256 -12.45 1.96 -15.75
N GLN A 257 -11.19 2.20 -15.45
CA GLN A 257 -10.10 1.36 -15.92
C GLN A 257 -10.12 -0.03 -15.26
N ALA A 258 -10.38 -0.09 -13.97
CA ALA A 258 -10.54 -1.37 -13.25
C ALA A 258 -11.70 -2.19 -13.86
N LYS A 259 -12.85 -1.57 -14.10
CA LYS A 259 -14.00 -2.20 -14.76
C LYS A 259 -13.63 -2.81 -16.11
N ASN A 260 -12.91 -2.06 -16.94
CA ASN A 260 -12.43 -2.56 -18.24
C ASN A 260 -11.46 -3.75 -18.08
N ASN A 261 -10.57 -3.71 -17.09
CA ASN A 261 -9.64 -4.79 -16.82
C ASN A 261 -10.38 -6.08 -16.38
N TYR A 262 -11.38 -5.97 -15.51
CA TYR A 262 -12.24 -7.11 -15.13
C TYR A 262 -13.03 -7.66 -16.31
N GLN A 263 -13.57 -6.82 -17.18
CA GLN A 263 -14.28 -7.27 -18.38
C GLN A 263 -13.37 -8.09 -19.30
N LYS A 264 -12.15 -7.60 -19.59
CA LYS A 264 -11.15 -8.32 -20.40
C LYS A 264 -10.76 -9.64 -19.77
N LEU A 265 -10.61 -9.67 -18.43
CA LEU A 265 -10.33 -10.90 -17.69
C LEU A 265 -11.43 -11.95 -17.89
N PHE A 266 -12.70 -11.55 -17.69
CA PHE A 266 -13.83 -12.47 -17.85
C PHE A 266 -13.98 -12.98 -19.28
N GLU A 267 -13.54 -12.23 -20.28
CA GLU A 267 -13.48 -12.69 -21.68
C GLU A 267 -12.38 -13.75 -21.89
N ARG A 268 -11.21 -13.59 -21.28
CA ARG A 268 -10.10 -14.56 -21.36
C ARG A 268 -10.42 -15.89 -20.66
N VAL A 269 -11.20 -15.86 -19.61
CA VAL A 269 -11.55 -17.05 -18.81
C VAL A 269 -12.81 -17.76 -19.35
N LYS A 270 -13.41 -17.24 -20.45
CA LYS A 270 -14.45 -17.95 -21.21
C LYS A 270 -13.88 -19.20 -21.88
#